data_54b2712a7ee39d8ccd70d675a55458b2
#
_entry.id   54b2712a7ee39d8ccd70d675a55458b2
#
_cell.length_a   1.000
_cell.length_b   1.000
_cell.length_c   1.000
_cell.angle_alpha   90.00
_cell.angle_beta   90.00
_cell.angle_gamma   90.00
#
_symmetry.space_group_name_H-M   'P 1'
#
loop_
_entity.id
_entity.type
_entity.pdbx_description
1 polymer ?
#
loop_
_entity_poly.entity_id
_entity_poly.type
_entity_poly.pdbx_seq_one_letter_code
_entity_poly.pdbx_strand_id
1 'polypeptide(L)'
;MSVQSIERAFAVLRTLATGPFGVTELAEQVDLPKSTVARLLSALEAERAVTQVEQGGEYRLGQGLLDIAGATEPGRNLVATVRPWLLALSEDLGEAAGLSIVRDRHVYYLDHAVPETDVMVRDWTGETLPLQSVPSGMAIMASWSDADLDEFLRLPLEATTAYTLVDPEQVRERLSAVCSLGYAWGYEEG
;
A
#
# COMPACT_ATOMS: atom_id res chain seq x y z
N MET A 1 -8.44 11.02 31.60
CA MET A 1 -8.45 12.45 31.24
C MET A 1 -7.97 12.53 29.80
N SER A 2 -8.80 13.01 28.91
CA SER A 2 -8.46 13.21 27.51
C SER A 2 -7.62 14.49 27.35
N VAL A 3 -6.56 14.42 26.53
CA VAL A 3 -5.77 15.62 26.20
C VAL A 3 -6.41 16.27 24.98
N GLN A 4 -7.33 17.18 25.24
CA GLN A 4 -8.18 17.84 24.23
C GLN A 4 -7.40 18.40 23.02
N SER A 5 -6.15 18.83 23.20
CA SER A 5 -5.30 19.30 22.10
C SER A 5 -4.91 18.17 21.14
N ILE A 6 -4.66 16.96 21.66
CA ILE A 6 -4.34 15.80 20.83
C ILE A 6 -5.57 15.37 20.03
N GLU A 7 -6.72 15.28 20.66
CA GLU A 7 -7.98 14.92 19.96
C GLU A 7 -8.28 15.89 18.81
N ARG A 8 -8.12 17.20 19.06
CA ARG A 8 -8.32 18.25 18.05
C ARG A 8 -7.30 18.13 16.91
N ALA A 9 -6.03 17.85 17.22
CA ALA A 9 -5.01 17.66 16.20
C ALA A 9 -5.34 16.45 15.31
N PHE A 10 -5.75 15.33 15.90
CA PHE A 10 -6.19 14.16 15.13
C PHE A 10 -7.48 14.39 14.34
N ALA A 11 -8.40 15.23 14.83
CA ALA A 11 -9.58 15.63 14.06
C ALA A 11 -9.18 16.39 12.79
N VAL A 12 -8.26 17.35 12.89
CA VAL A 12 -7.70 18.08 11.75
C VAL A 12 -7.02 17.12 10.76
N LEU A 13 -6.18 16.20 11.24
CA LEU A 13 -5.49 15.23 10.38
C LEU A 13 -6.49 14.31 9.65
N ARG A 14 -7.53 13.82 10.32
CA ARG A 14 -8.58 12.99 9.69
C ARG A 14 -9.35 13.75 8.61
N THR A 15 -9.65 15.03 8.83
CA THR A 15 -10.27 15.86 7.80
C THR A 15 -9.34 16.04 6.61
N LEU A 16 -8.05 16.32 6.82
CA LEU A 16 -7.06 16.43 5.75
C LEU A 16 -6.80 15.12 5.00
N ALA A 17 -7.15 13.98 5.56
CA ALA A 17 -7.09 12.70 4.87
C ALA A 17 -8.15 12.57 3.76
N THR A 18 -9.19 13.39 3.77
CA THR A 18 -10.23 13.40 2.73
C THR A 18 -9.91 14.36 1.56
N GLY A 19 -8.89 15.23 1.71
CA GLY A 19 -8.46 16.18 0.70
C GLY A 19 -7.74 17.38 1.29
N PRO A 20 -7.18 18.27 0.46
CA PRO A 20 -6.60 19.52 0.89
C PRO A 20 -7.70 20.52 1.32
N PHE A 21 -7.44 21.31 2.37
CA PHE A 21 -8.36 22.32 2.88
C PHE A 21 -7.63 23.58 3.34
N GLY A 22 -8.28 24.73 3.17
CA GLY A 22 -7.87 25.98 3.78
C GLY A 22 -8.21 26.05 5.27
N VAL A 23 -7.55 26.94 6.01
CA VAL A 23 -7.77 27.12 7.47
C VAL A 23 -9.25 27.37 7.81
N THR A 24 -9.96 28.12 6.96
CA THR A 24 -11.37 28.46 7.19
C THR A 24 -12.27 27.24 7.08
N GLU A 25 -12.12 26.47 6.02
CA GLU A 25 -12.88 25.26 5.75
C GLU A 25 -12.61 24.19 6.82
N LEU A 26 -11.32 24.00 7.18
CA LEU A 26 -10.96 23.11 8.29
C LEU A 26 -11.64 23.51 9.60
N ALA A 27 -11.69 24.82 9.90
CA ALA A 27 -12.32 25.32 11.12
C ALA A 27 -13.82 24.99 11.19
N GLU A 28 -14.51 25.07 10.06
CA GLU A 28 -15.91 24.68 9.91
C GLU A 28 -16.10 23.16 10.03
N GLN A 29 -15.26 22.36 9.35
CA GLN A 29 -15.35 20.90 9.35
C GLN A 29 -15.09 20.27 10.73
N VAL A 30 -14.17 20.86 11.51
CA VAL A 30 -13.81 20.32 12.84
C VAL A 30 -14.50 21.03 13.99
N ASP A 31 -15.39 21.98 13.70
CA ASP A 31 -16.12 22.81 14.70
C ASP A 31 -15.17 23.46 15.73
N LEU A 32 -14.13 24.12 15.23
CA LEU A 32 -13.14 24.83 16.06
C LEU A 32 -12.91 26.26 15.58
N PRO A 33 -12.58 27.19 16.49
CA PRO A 33 -12.19 28.55 16.09
C PRO A 33 -10.98 28.52 15.13
N LYS A 34 -11.00 29.40 14.10
CA LYS A 34 -9.90 29.54 13.12
C LYS A 34 -8.54 29.74 13.79
N SER A 35 -8.47 30.50 14.85
CA SER A 35 -7.23 30.73 15.61
C SER A 35 -6.70 29.45 16.26
N THR A 36 -7.60 28.54 16.67
CA THR A 36 -7.23 27.25 17.23
C THR A 36 -6.70 26.32 16.13
N VAL A 37 -7.40 26.27 14.98
CA VAL A 37 -6.96 25.47 13.83
C VAL A 37 -5.62 25.95 13.29
N ALA A 38 -5.43 27.27 13.13
CA ALA A 38 -4.16 27.84 12.70
C ALA A 38 -2.98 27.45 13.62
N ARG A 39 -3.20 27.48 14.96
CA ARG A 39 -2.17 27.04 15.92
C ARG A 39 -1.90 25.54 15.84
N LEU A 40 -2.92 24.71 15.64
CA LEU A 40 -2.75 23.28 15.46
C LEU A 40 -1.98 22.97 14.17
N LEU A 41 -2.35 23.62 13.06
CA LEU A 41 -1.66 23.47 11.77
C LEU A 41 -0.18 23.87 11.87
N SER A 42 0.12 25.00 12.53
CA SER A 42 1.52 25.42 12.74
C SER A 42 2.31 24.42 13.57
N ALA A 43 1.71 23.81 14.60
CA ALA A 43 2.35 22.76 15.39
C ALA A 43 2.53 21.47 14.59
N LEU A 44 1.53 21.05 13.81
CA LEU A 44 1.58 19.88 12.95
C LEU A 44 2.58 20.04 11.79
N GLU A 45 2.73 21.26 11.26
CA GLU A 45 3.70 21.61 10.23
C GLU A 45 5.15 21.54 10.76
N ALA A 46 5.38 22.01 11.99
CA ALA A 46 6.67 21.86 12.66
C ALA A 46 7.11 20.40 12.82
N GLU A 47 6.15 19.49 13.01
CA GLU A 47 6.35 18.03 13.06
C GLU A 47 6.28 17.37 11.67
N ARG A 48 6.20 18.14 10.58
CA ARG A 48 6.03 17.67 9.19
C ARG A 48 4.80 16.78 8.97
N ALA A 49 3.86 16.77 9.92
CA ALA A 49 2.62 15.99 9.83
C ALA A 49 1.61 16.60 8.82
N VAL A 50 1.71 17.91 8.56
CA VAL A 50 1.01 18.61 7.48
C VAL A 50 1.98 19.47 6.70
N THR A 51 1.62 19.82 5.47
CA THR A 51 2.36 20.78 4.64
C THR A 51 1.40 21.70 3.92
N GLN A 52 1.75 22.97 3.76
CA GLN A 52 1.00 23.91 2.97
C GLN A 52 1.37 23.77 1.49
N VAL A 53 0.38 23.71 0.60
CA VAL A 53 0.61 23.52 -0.83
C VAL A 53 1.27 24.76 -1.45
N GLU A 54 0.75 25.94 -1.07
CA GLU A 54 1.32 27.25 -1.43
C GLU A 54 1.23 28.18 -0.23
N GLN A 55 2.09 29.20 -0.18
CA GLN A 55 2.10 30.13 0.94
C GLN A 55 0.75 30.85 1.10
N GLY A 56 0.05 30.63 2.21
CA GLY A 56 -1.30 31.13 2.48
C GLY A 56 -2.43 30.28 1.87
N GLY A 57 -2.11 29.16 1.21
CA GLY A 57 -3.06 28.25 0.56
C GLY A 57 -3.55 27.11 1.46
N GLU A 58 -3.98 26.04 0.80
CA GLU A 58 -4.50 24.82 1.43
C GLU A 58 -3.40 24.00 2.11
N TYR A 59 -3.79 23.29 3.15
CA TYR A 59 -2.97 22.30 3.84
C TYR A 59 -3.34 20.88 3.38
N ARG A 60 -2.35 20.00 3.37
CA ARG A 60 -2.49 18.56 3.13
C ARG A 60 -1.67 17.77 4.14
N LEU A 61 -1.90 16.46 4.22
CA LEU A 61 -1.05 15.57 5.01
C LEU A 61 0.40 15.64 4.54
N GLY A 62 1.32 15.65 5.48
CA GLY A 62 2.77 15.78 5.26
C GLY A 62 3.52 14.46 5.43
N GLN A 63 4.77 14.45 4.97
CA GLN A 63 5.66 13.28 4.98
C GLN A 63 5.95 12.74 6.38
N GLY A 64 5.93 13.59 7.43
CA GLY A 64 6.18 13.16 8.81
C GLY A 64 5.23 12.08 9.31
N LEU A 65 3.99 12.04 8.77
CA LEU A 65 3.05 10.95 9.10
C LEU A 65 3.47 9.61 8.48
N LEU A 66 4.03 9.64 7.27
CA LEU A 66 4.56 8.43 6.63
C LEU A 66 5.81 7.92 7.35
N ASP A 67 6.65 8.83 7.85
CA ASP A 67 7.83 8.48 8.65
C ASP A 67 7.42 7.75 9.94
N ILE A 68 6.36 8.24 10.62
CA ILE A 68 5.80 7.60 11.81
C ILE A 68 5.13 6.25 11.47
N ALA A 69 4.32 6.23 10.41
CA ALA A 69 3.64 5.02 9.96
C ALA A 69 4.65 3.95 9.49
N GLY A 70 5.73 4.35 8.84
CA GLY A 70 6.81 3.47 8.40
C GLY A 70 7.59 2.82 9.55
N ALA A 71 7.55 3.39 10.75
CA ALA A 71 8.12 2.78 11.95
C ALA A 71 7.21 1.68 12.56
N THR A 72 5.95 1.58 12.10
CA THR A 72 5.09 0.45 12.45
C THR A 72 5.42 -0.74 11.54
N GLU A 73 5.28 -1.97 12.02
CA GLU A 73 5.43 -3.15 11.16
C GLU A 73 4.45 -3.06 10.00
N PRO A 74 4.92 -2.87 8.75
CA PRO A 74 4.03 -2.78 7.60
C PRO A 74 3.23 -4.07 7.47
N GLY A 75 1.92 -3.97 7.49
CA GLY A 75 1.05 -5.10 7.22
C GLY A 75 0.24 -5.62 8.42
N ARG A 76 0.64 -5.40 9.67
CA ARG A 76 -0.08 -5.96 10.83
C ARG A 76 -1.55 -5.50 10.91
N ASN A 77 -1.82 -4.23 10.63
CA ASN A 77 -3.18 -3.69 10.57
C ASN A 77 -3.90 -4.14 9.27
N LEU A 78 -3.17 -4.25 8.16
CA LEU A 78 -3.70 -4.73 6.88
C LEU A 78 -4.14 -6.19 6.98
N VAL A 79 -3.30 -7.06 7.58
CA VAL A 79 -3.64 -8.46 7.83
C VAL A 79 -4.93 -8.59 8.64
N ALA A 80 -5.03 -7.87 9.77
CA ALA A 80 -6.24 -7.93 10.61
C ALA A 80 -7.51 -7.49 9.86
N THR A 81 -7.37 -6.49 8.98
CA THR A 81 -8.49 -5.97 8.17
C THR A 81 -8.88 -6.93 7.05
N VAL A 82 -7.90 -7.54 6.37
CA VAL A 82 -8.12 -8.35 5.14
C VAL A 82 -8.40 -9.82 5.47
N ARG A 83 -7.90 -10.35 6.59
CA ARG A 83 -8.02 -11.77 6.93
C ARG A 83 -9.43 -12.36 6.85
N PRO A 84 -10.52 -11.69 7.31
CA PRO A 84 -11.88 -12.22 7.15
C PRO A 84 -12.27 -12.44 5.68
N TRP A 85 -11.79 -11.55 4.79
CA TRP A 85 -12.04 -11.65 3.35
C TRP A 85 -11.21 -12.75 2.69
N LEU A 86 -9.96 -12.95 3.13
CA LEU A 86 -9.13 -14.06 2.66
C LEU A 86 -9.74 -15.42 3.01
N LEU A 87 -10.23 -15.55 4.25
CA LEU A 87 -10.88 -16.77 4.69
C LEU A 87 -12.14 -17.06 3.86
N ALA A 88 -13.03 -16.06 3.70
CA ALA A 88 -14.22 -16.21 2.89
C ALA A 88 -13.88 -16.55 1.44
N LEU A 89 -12.88 -15.89 0.82
CA LEU A 89 -12.45 -16.18 -0.54
C LEU A 89 -11.91 -17.60 -0.69
N SER A 90 -11.08 -18.02 0.26
CA SER A 90 -10.51 -19.37 0.27
C SER A 90 -11.61 -20.45 0.42
N GLU A 91 -12.59 -20.22 1.26
CA GLU A 91 -13.73 -21.13 1.46
C GLU A 91 -14.63 -21.19 0.23
N ASP A 92 -14.97 -20.03 -0.36
CA ASP A 92 -15.84 -19.92 -1.53
C ASP A 92 -15.25 -20.59 -2.79
N LEU A 93 -13.93 -20.46 -2.97
CA LEU A 93 -13.23 -21.03 -4.13
C LEU A 93 -12.73 -22.46 -3.91
N GLY A 94 -12.61 -22.91 -2.67
CA GLY A 94 -11.95 -24.16 -2.32
C GLY A 94 -10.44 -24.16 -2.60
N GLU A 95 -9.81 -22.96 -2.70
CA GLU A 95 -8.42 -22.75 -3.06
C GLU A 95 -7.74 -21.84 -2.04
N ALA A 96 -6.41 -21.87 -2.01
CA ALA A 96 -5.63 -21.02 -1.14
C ALA A 96 -5.70 -19.55 -1.61
N ALA A 97 -5.84 -18.61 -0.65
CA ALA A 97 -5.83 -17.18 -0.89
C ALA A 97 -4.70 -16.51 -0.10
N GLY A 98 -3.93 -15.63 -0.74
CA GLY A 98 -2.79 -14.94 -0.13
C GLY A 98 -2.89 -13.43 -0.18
N LEU A 99 -2.36 -12.78 0.85
CA LEU A 99 -2.17 -11.32 0.90
C LEU A 99 -0.69 -11.01 0.80
N SER A 100 -0.33 -10.14 -0.12
CA SER A 100 1.06 -9.71 -0.29
C SER A 100 1.17 -8.20 -0.49
N ILE A 101 2.35 -7.66 -0.23
CA ILE A 101 2.72 -6.27 -0.48
C ILE A 101 4.03 -6.21 -1.26
N VAL A 102 4.30 -5.07 -1.88
CA VAL A 102 5.61 -4.78 -2.44
C VAL A 102 6.56 -4.32 -1.33
N ARG A 103 7.74 -4.89 -1.30
CA ARG A 103 8.86 -4.46 -0.48
C ARG A 103 10.10 -4.41 -1.38
N ASP A 104 10.55 -3.20 -1.68
CA ASP A 104 11.63 -2.96 -2.66
C ASP A 104 11.29 -3.54 -4.04
N ARG A 105 12.05 -4.53 -4.49
CA ARG A 105 11.86 -5.22 -5.78
C ARG A 105 11.16 -6.58 -5.66
N HIS A 106 10.56 -6.85 -4.49
CA HIS A 106 10.01 -8.15 -4.14
C HIS A 106 8.56 -8.06 -3.69
N VAL A 107 7.85 -9.13 -3.84
CA VAL A 107 6.60 -9.42 -3.15
C VAL A 107 6.93 -10.02 -1.80
N TYR A 108 6.35 -9.48 -0.72
CA TYR A 108 6.39 -10.06 0.61
C TYR A 108 5.00 -10.55 1.00
N TYR A 109 4.87 -11.83 1.31
CA TYR A 109 3.61 -12.44 1.70
C TYR A 109 3.30 -12.18 3.17
N LEU A 110 2.21 -11.48 3.43
CA LEU A 110 1.79 -11.07 4.78
C LEU A 110 0.92 -12.10 5.48
N ASP A 111 0.06 -12.79 4.72
CA ASP A 111 -0.93 -13.72 5.26
C ASP A 111 -1.38 -14.70 4.17
N HIS A 112 -1.85 -15.87 4.61
CA HIS A 112 -2.28 -16.93 3.75
C HIS A 112 -3.46 -17.67 4.39
N ALA A 113 -4.55 -17.84 3.67
CA ALA A 113 -5.69 -18.65 4.06
C ALA A 113 -5.74 -19.90 3.18
N VAL A 114 -5.90 -21.06 3.81
CA VAL A 114 -6.00 -22.35 3.13
C VAL A 114 -7.36 -22.96 3.48
N PRO A 115 -8.12 -23.49 2.51
CA PRO A 115 -9.35 -24.18 2.78
C PRO A 115 -9.07 -25.53 3.51
N GLU A 116 -10.06 -26.06 4.21
CA GLU A 116 -9.97 -27.39 4.80
C GLU A 116 -10.02 -28.44 3.69
N THR A 117 -8.86 -28.79 3.13
CA THR A 117 -8.70 -29.83 2.08
C THR A 117 -7.61 -30.82 2.44
N ASP A 118 -7.65 -32.02 1.84
CA ASP A 118 -6.63 -33.06 2.00
C ASP A 118 -5.32 -32.71 1.28
N VAL A 119 -5.29 -31.63 0.48
CA VAL A 119 -4.11 -31.17 -0.26
C VAL A 119 -3.36 -30.13 0.56
N MET A 120 -2.13 -30.43 0.95
CA MET A 120 -1.25 -29.47 1.61
C MET A 120 -0.73 -28.46 0.60
N VAL A 121 -1.20 -27.22 0.70
CA VAL A 121 -0.65 -26.07 -0.03
C VAL A 121 0.46 -25.44 0.83
N ARG A 122 1.59 -25.08 0.21
CA ARG A 122 2.68 -24.39 0.90
C ARG A 122 2.21 -23.06 1.44
N ASP A 123 2.45 -22.81 2.74
CA ASP A 123 2.27 -21.49 3.33
C ASP A 123 3.46 -20.58 2.95
N TRP A 124 3.16 -19.50 2.27
CA TRP A 124 4.13 -18.49 1.83
C TRP A 124 4.29 -17.33 2.82
N THR A 125 3.55 -17.32 3.93
CA THR A 125 3.60 -16.23 4.93
C THR A 125 5.03 -16.00 5.41
N GLY A 126 5.50 -14.75 5.29
CA GLY A 126 6.86 -14.37 5.62
C GLY A 126 7.89 -14.56 4.50
N GLU A 127 7.53 -15.20 3.42
CA GLU A 127 8.41 -15.41 2.26
C GLU A 127 8.48 -14.16 1.37
N THR A 128 9.57 -14.07 0.63
CA THR A 128 9.85 -12.97 -0.29
C THR A 128 10.25 -13.52 -1.65
N LEU A 129 9.61 -13.05 -2.73
CA LEU A 129 9.91 -13.45 -4.10
C LEU A 129 10.04 -12.23 -5.02
N PRO A 130 10.88 -12.30 -6.08
CA PRO A 130 10.99 -11.21 -7.04
C PRO A 130 9.63 -10.88 -7.67
N LEU A 131 9.34 -9.58 -7.88
CA LEU A 131 8.04 -9.12 -8.40
C LEU A 131 7.64 -9.81 -9.71
N GLN A 132 8.58 -9.98 -10.65
CA GLN A 132 8.31 -10.56 -11.96
C GLN A 132 8.12 -12.09 -11.94
N SER A 133 8.47 -12.76 -10.84
CA SER A 133 8.39 -14.23 -10.75
C SER A 133 7.05 -14.74 -10.23
N VAL A 134 6.17 -13.85 -9.78
CA VAL A 134 4.89 -14.26 -9.17
C VAL A 134 3.68 -13.46 -9.70
N PRO A 135 2.50 -14.11 -9.81
CA PRO A 135 1.29 -13.45 -10.32
C PRO A 135 0.92 -12.17 -9.56
N SER A 136 1.02 -12.16 -8.23
CA SER A 136 0.72 -10.99 -7.40
C SER A 136 1.64 -9.80 -7.73
N GLY A 137 2.93 -10.05 -7.96
CA GLY A 137 3.88 -9.03 -8.37
C GLY A 137 3.58 -8.50 -9.78
N MET A 138 3.27 -9.38 -10.73
CA MET A 138 2.86 -8.99 -12.07
C MET A 138 1.58 -8.15 -12.06
N ALA A 139 0.58 -8.51 -11.26
CA ALA A 139 -0.66 -7.74 -11.12
C ALA A 139 -0.41 -6.34 -10.54
N ILE A 140 0.51 -6.21 -9.57
CA ILE A 140 0.90 -4.92 -9.01
C ILE A 140 1.67 -4.09 -10.04
N MET A 141 2.68 -4.64 -10.70
CA MET A 141 3.47 -3.93 -11.74
C MET A 141 2.61 -3.47 -12.92
N ALA A 142 1.53 -4.17 -13.24
CA ALA A 142 0.59 -3.76 -14.28
C ALA A 142 -0.14 -2.44 -13.97
N SER A 143 -0.15 -1.99 -12.71
CA SER A 143 -0.70 -0.70 -12.28
C SER A 143 0.32 0.44 -12.23
N TRP A 144 1.60 0.17 -12.51
CA TRP A 144 2.66 1.16 -12.44
C TRP A 144 2.66 2.09 -13.64
N SER A 145 3.27 3.27 -13.48
CA SER A 145 3.56 4.14 -14.61
C SER A 145 4.69 3.55 -15.47
N ASP A 146 4.74 3.94 -16.75
CA ASP A 146 5.84 3.53 -17.64
C ASP A 146 7.21 3.91 -17.07
N ALA A 147 7.30 5.07 -16.39
CA ALA A 147 8.54 5.55 -15.78
C ALA A 147 9.01 4.64 -14.62
N ASP A 148 8.09 4.21 -13.75
CA ASP A 148 8.39 3.31 -12.63
C ASP A 148 8.79 1.91 -13.15
N LEU A 149 8.09 1.45 -14.18
CA LEU A 149 8.40 0.18 -14.83
C LEU A 149 9.76 0.23 -15.52
N ASP A 150 10.09 1.32 -16.22
CA ASP A 150 11.40 1.53 -16.84
C ASP A 150 12.52 1.53 -15.81
N GLU A 151 12.31 2.17 -14.66
CA GLU A 151 13.27 2.17 -13.56
C GLU A 151 13.49 0.75 -13.01
N PHE A 152 12.40 0.01 -12.79
CA PHE A 152 12.46 -1.37 -12.32
C PHE A 152 13.22 -2.28 -13.30
N LEU A 153 12.90 -2.22 -14.58
CA LEU A 153 13.47 -3.07 -15.62
C LEU A 153 14.90 -2.69 -16.04
N ARG A 154 15.41 -1.51 -15.63
CA ARG A 154 16.79 -1.09 -15.88
C ARG A 154 17.83 -1.96 -15.15
N LEU A 155 17.46 -2.53 -14.02
CA LEU A 155 18.31 -3.40 -13.23
C LEU A 155 18.11 -4.86 -13.63
N PRO A 156 19.12 -5.72 -13.49
CA PRO A 156 18.98 -7.15 -13.74
C PRO A 156 17.81 -7.77 -12.97
N LEU A 157 17.07 -8.63 -13.63
CA LEU A 157 15.98 -9.39 -13.03
C LEU A 157 16.51 -10.69 -12.46
N GLU A 158 16.06 -11.03 -11.26
CA GLU A 158 16.46 -12.23 -10.55
C GLU A 158 15.63 -13.44 -11.04
N ALA A 159 16.28 -14.57 -11.33
CA ALA A 159 15.63 -15.81 -11.66
C ALA A 159 15.50 -16.70 -10.42
N THR A 160 14.29 -17.14 -10.10
CA THR A 160 14.00 -18.11 -9.03
C THR A 160 13.92 -19.53 -9.57
N THR A 161 13.47 -19.67 -10.80
CA THR A 161 13.37 -20.97 -11.53
C THR A 161 13.91 -20.82 -12.95
N ALA A 162 13.98 -21.93 -13.67
CA ALA A 162 14.35 -21.92 -15.10
C ALA A 162 13.27 -21.25 -15.98
N TYR A 163 12.06 -21.05 -15.48
CA TYR A 163 10.93 -20.45 -16.19
C TYR A 163 10.69 -18.99 -15.84
N THR A 164 11.41 -18.45 -14.84
CA THR A 164 11.29 -17.05 -14.45
C THR A 164 11.62 -16.12 -15.60
N LEU A 165 10.73 -15.16 -15.88
CA LEU A 165 10.98 -14.13 -16.89
C LEU A 165 12.06 -13.17 -16.41
N VAL A 166 13.18 -13.12 -17.11
CA VAL A 166 14.32 -12.24 -16.83
C VAL A 166 14.63 -11.27 -17.97
N ASP A 167 13.94 -11.41 -19.09
CA ASP A 167 14.05 -10.47 -20.22
C ASP A 167 13.03 -9.33 -20.02
N PRO A 168 13.47 -8.07 -19.96
CA PRO A 168 12.61 -6.90 -19.81
C PRO A 168 11.46 -6.81 -20.84
N GLU A 169 11.72 -7.18 -22.10
CA GLU A 169 10.70 -7.10 -23.15
C GLU A 169 9.61 -8.18 -22.93
N GLN A 170 9.99 -9.38 -22.52
CA GLN A 170 9.02 -10.43 -22.18
C GLN A 170 8.18 -10.07 -20.96
N VAL A 171 8.77 -9.40 -19.97
CA VAL A 171 8.03 -8.87 -18.81
C VAL A 171 7.03 -7.83 -19.25
N ARG A 172 7.39 -6.87 -20.14
CA ARG A 172 6.47 -5.86 -20.68
C ARG A 172 5.31 -6.49 -21.45
N GLU A 173 5.61 -7.47 -22.30
CA GLU A 173 4.58 -8.19 -23.06
C GLU A 173 3.59 -8.89 -22.11
N ARG A 174 4.10 -9.56 -21.06
CA ARG A 174 3.25 -10.19 -20.04
C ARG A 174 2.40 -9.16 -19.30
N LEU A 175 2.96 -8.03 -18.90
CA LEU A 175 2.23 -6.95 -18.21
C LEU A 175 1.11 -6.35 -19.10
N SER A 176 1.35 -6.18 -20.39
CA SER A 176 0.31 -5.74 -21.33
C SER A 176 -0.87 -6.73 -21.38
N ALA A 177 -0.60 -8.03 -21.34
CA ALA A 177 -1.64 -9.05 -21.24
C ALA A 177 -2.38 -8.97 -19.88
N VAL A 178 -1.67 -8.77 -18.77
CA VAL A 178 -2.27 -8.60 -17.44
C VAL A 178 -3.19 -7.39 -17.40
N CYS A 179 -2.77 -6.24 -17.96
CA CYS A 179 -3.61 -5.04 -18.07
C CYS A 179 -4.91 -5.31 -18.82
N SER A 180 -4.83 -6.10 -19.90
CA SER A 180 -5.99 -6.41 -20.76
C SER A 180 -6.95 -7.40 -20.10
N LEU A 181 -6.42 -8.38 -19.36
CA LEU A 181 -7.19 -9.44 -18.69
C LEU A 181 -7.75 -9.00 -17.32
N GLY A 182 -7.08 -8.08 -16.63
CA GLY A 182 -7.41 -7.67 -15.27
C GLY A 182 -6.90 -8.62 -14.18
N TYR A 183 -6.11 -9.65 -14.55
CA TYR A 183 -5.48 -10.58 -13.62
C TYR A 183 -4.16 -11.14 -14.19
N ALA A 184 -3.30 -11.62 -13.32
CA ALA A 184 -2.08 -12.33 -13.68
C ALA A 184 -2.16 -13.80 -13.27
N TRP A 185 -1.45 -14.64 -14.01
CA TRP A 185 -1.22 -16.05 -13.67
C TRP A 185 0.23 -16.40 -13.95
N GLY A 186 0.74 -17.43 -13.28
CA GLY A 186 2.10 -17.92 -13.44
C GLY A 186 2.15 -19.46 -13.47
N TYR A 187 3.16 -19.98 -14.11
CA TYR A 187 3.40 -21.42 -14.19
C TYR A 187 4.87 -21.70 -13.91
N GLU A 188 5.18 -22.23 -12.72
CA GLU A 188 6.54 -22.62 -12.30
C GLU A 188 7.58 -21.47 -12.36
N GLU A 189 7.16 -20.20 -12.33
CA GLU A 189 8.02 -19.02 -12.50
C GLU A 189 8.61 -18.51 -11.15
N GLY A 190 8.01 -18.92 -9.99
CA GLY A 190 8.40 -18.46 -8.65
C GLY A 190 8.56 -19.58 -7.63
#